data_887ad759f946b9d8926db7809d685804
#
_entry.id   887ad759f946b9d8926db7809d685804
#
_cell.length_a   1.000
_cell.length_b   1.000
_cell.length_c   1.000
_cell.angle_alpha   90.00
_cell.angle_beta   90.00
_cell.angle_gamma   90.00
#
_symmetry.space_group_name_H-M   'P 1'
#
loop_
_entity.id
_entity.type
_entity.pdbx_description
1 polymer ?
#
loop_
_entity_poly.entity_id
_entity_poly.type
_entity_poly.pdbx_seq_one_letter_code
_entity_poly.pdbx_strand_id
1 'polypeptide(L)'
;MAPAPEFAPVSQLVNDAIAAHRMPGAVVQIGHAGTIVFRQAFGSRKLDGEPGLAGSPTPAEPMTEDTIFDLASLTKSLATATAVLQLYERGRIQIDEPLQTYLPDFNPANDPRRAEVTLRMLLTHTSGIAGDLSLDGPWGLDRADRADGIRRALAARVEFGPGEIFHYSDINFILLGVLIEKITGDPVERYVRDNVFTPLGMADTRYLPPATACGPHQLRGNAIAPDPNAATVGECPAGTWSTELLARIAPTARDEDSRDDPGRNPHYGYLLRGTVHDPTARRMGGATGSAGVFSTVHDVGMFAQALLDRLAGRPSTFPLTRSTLEVMTTPQQPGHTAEQLDAANTAARGAIASAPNTTDPLLAPNYPAIA
;
A
#
# COMPACT_ATOMS: atom_id res chain seq x y z
N MET A 1 3.87 -23.30 -19.62
CA MET A 1 4.88 -23.13 -20.68
C MET A 1 6.22 -22.94 -19.98
N ALA A 2 7.29 -23.66 -20.31
CA ALA A 2 8.59 -23.41 -19.69
C ALA A 2 9.05 -21.99 -20.04
N PRO A 3 9.61 -21.22 -19.10
CA PRO A 3 10.10 -19.88 -19.40
C PRO A 3 11.22 -19.92 -20.43
N ALA A 4 11.31 -18.88 -21.25
CA ALA A 4 12.38 -18.75 -22.22
C ALA A 4 13.75 -18.80 -21.52
N PRO A 5 14.78 -19.43 -22.13
CA PRO A 5 16.09 -19.63 -21.47
C PRO A 5 16.73 -18.36 -20.94
N GLU A 6 16.47 -17.22 -21.56
CA GLU A 6 16.95 -15.90 -21.17
C GLU A 6 16.48 -15.44 -19.78
N PHE A 7 15.35 -15.97 -19.28
CA PHE A 7 14.81 -15.66 -17.95
C PHE A 7 15.17 -16.71 -16.87
N ALA A 8 15.97 -17.73 -17.22
CA ALA A 8 16.42 -18.72 -16.24
C ALA A 8 17.14 -18.11 -15.03
N PRO A 9 17.97 -17.06 -15.16
CA PRO A 9 18.59 -16.40 -14.01
C PRO A 9 17.58 -15.76 -13.05
N VAL A 10 16.45 -15.25 -13.55
CA VAL A 10 15.38 -14.69 -12.70
C VAL A 10 14.76 -15.82 -11.86
N SER A 11 14.41 -16.93 -12.49
CA SER A 11 13.87 -18.09 -11.80
C SER A 11 14.83 -18.65 -10.76
N GLN A 12 16.13 -18.71 -11.08
CA GLN A 12 17.17 -19.19 -10.15
C GLN A 12 17.27 -18.27 -8.93
N LEU A 13 17.34 -16.96 -9.14
CA LEU A 13 17.43 -15.97 -8.04
C LEU A 13 16.27 -16.09 -7.06
N VAL A 14 15.03 -16.20 -7.57
CA VAL A 14 13.84 -16.34 -6.74
C VAL A 14 13.84 -17.66 -5.97
N ASN A 15 14.18 -18.76 -6.63
CA ASN A 15 14.25 -20.08 -5.97
C ASN A 15 15.34 -20.13 -4.90
N ASP A 16 16.50 -19.50 -5.12
CA ASP A 16 17.57 -19.41 -4.14
C ASP A 16 17.13 -18.61 -2.90
N ALA A 17 16.37 -17.51 -3.10
CA ALA A 17 15.83 -16.73 -2.00
C ALA A 17 14.79 -17.52 -1.18
N ILE A 18 13.94 -18.31 -1.84
CA ILE A 18 12.98 -19.21 -1.18
C ILE A 18 13.72 -20.33 -0.41
N ALA A 19 14.71 -20.97 -1.04
CA ALA A 19 15.50 -22.01 -0.41
C ALA A 19 16.30 -21.48 0.80
N ALA A 20 16.71 -20.23 0.76
CA ALA A 20 17.37 -19.54 1.88
C ALA A 20 16.39 -19.00 2.93
N HIS A 21 15.09 -19.32 2.85
CA HIS A 21 14.01 -18.84 3.74
C HIS A 21 13.89 -17.32 3.84
N ARG A 22 14.26 -16.59 2.79
CA ARG A 22 14.14 -15.13 2.75
C ARG A 22 12.72 -14.66 2.43
N MET A 23 11.95 -15.49 1.74
CA MET A 23 10.53 -15.27 1.44
C MET A 23 9.83 -16.62 1.21
N PRO A 24 8.54 -16.75 1.49
CA PRO A 24 7.79 -17.98 1.27
C PRO A 24 7.54 -18.27 -0.21
N GLY A 25 7.42 -17.24 -1.02
CA GLY A 25 7.13 -17.33 -2.45
C GLY A 25 7.00 -15.95 -3.09
N ALA A 26 6.84 -15.95 -4.40
CA ALA A 26 6.67 -14.74 -5.20
C ALA A 26 5.91 -15.01 -6.49
N VAL A 27 5.36 -13.95 -7.08
CA VAL A 27 4.94 -13.94 -8.48
C VAL A 27 5.73 -12.86 -9.20
N VAL A 28 6.40 -13.24 -10.29
CA VAL A 28 7.21 -12.32 -11.09
C VAL A 28 6.58 -12.17 -12.46
N GLN A 29 6.46 -10.93 -12.95
CA GLN A 29 6.05 -10.61 -14.29
C GLN A 29 7.01 -9.60 -14.91
N ILE A 30 7.41 -9.84 -16.15
CA ILE A 30 8.22 -8.91 -16.96
C ILE A 30 7.44 -8.58 -18.21
N GLY A 31 7.23 -7.29 -18.46
CA GLY A 31 6.66 -6.76 -19.68
C GLY A 31 7.73 -6.10 -20.54
N HIS A 32 7.67 -6.30 -21.87
CA HIS A 32 8.50 -5.61 -22.83
C HIS A 32 7.68 -5.27 -24.08
N ALA A 33 7.75 -4.03 -24.51
CA ALA A 33 7.07 -3.54 -25.72
C ALA A 33 5.56 -3.90 -25.80
N GLY A 34 4.87 -3.78 -24.65
CA GLY A 34 3.42 -4.09 -24.57
C GLY A 34 3.07 -5.57 -24.45
N THR A 35 4.07 -6.45 -24.35
CA THR A 35 3.88 -7.90 -24.24
C THR A 35 4.46 -8.42 -22.94
N ILE A 36 3.74 -9.34 -22.28
CA ILE A 36 4.29 -10.08 -21.13
C ILE A 36 5.25 -11.14 -21.70
N VAL A 37 6.54 -10.96 -21.45
CA VAL A 37 7.61 -11.87 -21.93
C VAL A 37 7.97 -12.93 -20.90
N PHE A 38 7.66 -12.68 -19.63
CA PHE A 38 7.86 -13.64 -18.54
C PHE A 38 6.77 -13.44 -17.48
N ARG A 39 6.17 -14.54 -17.01
CA ARG A 39 5.33 -14.56 -15.81
C ARG A 39 5.41 -15.94 -15.18
N GLN A 40 5.68 -15.99 -13.89
CA GLN A 40 5.81 -17.24 -13.16
C GLN A 40 5.53 -17.03 -11.66
N ALA A 41 4.85 -18.00 -11.06
CA ALA A 41 4.67 -18.12 -9.61
C ALA A 41 5.72 -19.09 -9.04
N PHE A 42 6.21 -18.77 -7.85
CA PHE A 42 7.27 -19.52 -7.15
C PHE A 42 6.89 -19.75 -5.69
N GLY A 43 7.24 -20.93 -5.15
CA GLY A 43 7.06 -21.24 -3.74
C GLY A 43 5.61 -21.29 -3.29
N SER A 44 5.35 -20.82 -2.09
CA SER A 44 4.06 -20.91 -1.40
C SER A 44 3.52 -19.54 -1.03
N ARG A 45 2.20 -19.35 -1.16
CA ARG A 45 1.51 -18.16 -0.63
C ARG A 45 1.22 -18.29 0.87
N LYS A 46 1.14 -19.53 1.41
CA LYS A 46 1.02 -19.84 2.83
C LYS A 46 1.96 -20.99 3.15
N LEU A 47 2.69 -20.89 4.24
CA LEU A 47 3.65 -21.92 4.67
C LEU A 47 2.95 -23.13 5.28
N ASP A 48 3.67 -24.26 5.33
CA ASP A 48 3.20 -25.48 5.99
C ASP A 48 2.98 -25.23 7.49
N GLY A 49 1.92 -25.83 8.04
CA GLY A 49 1.58 -25.69 9.45
C GLY A 49 0.96 -24.36 9.85
N GLU A 50 0.89 -23.37 8.97
CA GLU A 50 0.13 -22.14 9.21
C GLU A 50 -1.37 -22.35 9.08
N PRO A 51 -2.20 -21.53 9.76
CA PRO A 51 -3.65 -21.63 9.69
C PRO A 51 -4.17 -21.46 8.27
N GLY A 52 -5.00 -22.39 7.81
CA GLY A 52 -5.79 -22.27 6.59
C GLY A 52 -7.08 -21.46 6.80
N LEU A 53 -7.96 -21.48 5.80
CA LEU A 53 -9.21 -20.71 5.82
C LEU A 53 -10.21 -21.12 6.92
N ALA A 54 -10.06 -22.31 7.48
CA ALA A 54 -10.83 -22.77 8.64
C ALA A 54 -10.18 -22.46 9.99
N GLY A 55 -9.05 -21.73 10.00
CA GLY A 55 -8.35 -21.34 11.22
C GLY A 55 -7.46 -22.41 11.86
N SER A 56 -7.47 -23.65 11.35
CA SER A 56 -6.64 -24.75 11.80
C SER A 56 -5.38 -24.87 10.94
N PRO A 57 -4.25 -25.38 11.46
CA PRO A 57 -3.07 -25.66 10.68
C PRO A 57 -3.37 -26.56 9.46
N THR A 58 -2.84 -26.18 8.30
CA THR A 58 -3.00 -26.93 7.04
C THR A 58 -1.66 -27.04 6.31
N PRO A 59 -1.52 -27.94 5.33
CA PRO A 59 -0.37 -27.97 4.44
C PRO A 59 -0.11 -26.63 3.76
N ALA A 60 1.10 -26.45 3.24
CA ALA A 60 1.46 -25.29 2.44
C ALA A 60 0.48 -25.08 1.27
N GLU A 61 0.15 -23.83 0.97
CA GLU A 61 -0.63 -23.47 -0.20
C GLU A 61 0.32 -22.99 -1.30
N PRO A 62 0.31 -23.57 -2.50
CA PRO A 62 1.20 -23.13 -3.57
C PRO A 62 0.89 -21.70 -4.01
N MET A 63 1.94 -20.95 -4.38
CA MET A 63 1.80 -19.67 -5.04
C MET A 63 1.19 -19.89 -6.44
N THR A 64 0.29 -19.02 -6.85
CA THR A 64 -0.33 -19.03 -8.19
C THR A 64 -0.18 -17.66 -8.85
N GLU A 65 -0.23 -17.59 -10.18
CA GLU A 65 -0.07 -16.32 -10.91
C GLU A 65 -1.19 -15.31 -10.62
N ASP A 66 -2.33 -15.79 -10.15
CA ASP A 66 -3.50 -15.00 -9.75
C ASP A 66 -3.56 -14.73 -8.24
N THR A 67 -2.48 -15.02 -7.51
CA THR A 67 -2.40 -14.70 -6.08
C THR A 67 -2.51 -13.19 -5.87
N ILE A 68 -3.35 -12.84 -4.90
CA ILE A 68 -3.61 -11.45 -4.50
C ILE A 68 -2.71 -11.11 -3.31
N PHE A 69 -2.08 -9.95 -3.34
CA PHE A 69 -1.17 -9.45 -2.33
C PHE A 69 -1.67 -8.13 -1.74
N ASP A 70 -1.41 -7.92 -0.46
CA ASP A 70 -1.45 -6.58 0.13
C ASP A 70 -0.33 -5.75 -0.49
N LEU A 71 -0.69 -4.65 -1.13
CA LEU A 71 0.27 -3.78 -1.82
C LEU A 71 0.92 -2.74 -0.90
N ALA A 72 0.52 -2.69 0.36
CA ALA A 72 1.06 -1.75 1.34
C ALA A 72 1.14 -0.32 0.74
N SER A 73 2.30 0.31 0.84
CA SER A 73 2.52 1.69 0.38
C SER A 73 2.47 1.90 -1.14
N LEU A 74 2.41 0.85 -1.96
CA LEU A 74 2.07 1.02 -3.39
C LEU A 74 0.67 1.61 -3.58
N THR A 75 -0.20 1.49 -2.57
CA THR A 75 -1.49 2.20 -2.50
C THR A 75 -1.34 3.69 -2.78
N LYS A 76 -0.26 4.32 -2.29
CA LYS A 76 -0.02 5.75 -2.45
C LYS A 76 0.06 6.17 -3.91
N SER A 77 0.85 5.48 -4.71
CA SER A 77 1.05 5.83 -6.12
C SER A 77 -0.06 5.28 -7.01
N LEU A 78 -0.47 4.02 -6.83
CA LEU A 78 -1.46 3.38 -7.69
C LEU A 78 -2.86 3.99 -7.50
N ALA A 79 -3.23 4.33 -6.27
CA ALA A 79 -4.56 4.80 -5.91
C ALA A 79 -4.57 6.31 -5.65
N THR A 80 -3.96 6.74 -4.56
CA THR A 80 -4.18 8.06 -3.98
C THR A 80 -3.57 9.18 -4.82
N ALA A 81 -2.30 9.08 -5.21
CA ALA A 81 -1.66 10.12 -6.05
C ALA A 81 -2.36 10.23 -7.39
N THR A 82 -2.70 9.10 -8.03
CA THR A 82 -3.46 9.10 -9.28
C THR A 82 -4.82 9.78 -9.12
N ALA A 83 -5.56 9.49 -8.04
CA ALA A 83 -6.86 10.11 -7.76
C ALA A 83 -6.74 11.62 -7.48
N VAL A 84 -5.76 12.04 -6.68
CA VAL A 84 -5.50 13.47 -6.39
C VAL A 84 -5.18 14.23 -7.68
N LEU A 85 -4.34 13.66 -8.55
CA LEU A 85 -3.98 14.28 -9.82
C LEU A 85 -5.16 14.33 -10.81
N GLN A 86 -6.11 13.38 -10.76
CA GLN A 86 -7.37 13.49 -11.49
C GLN A 86 -8.22 14.68 -11.00
N LEU A 87 -8.28 14.91 -9.69
CA LEU A 87 -8.99 16.05 -9.14
C LEU A 87 -8.31 17.36 -9.55
N TYR A 88 -6.99 17.40 -9.61
CA TYR A 88 -6.22 18.52 -10.14
C TYR A 88 -6.54 18.79 -11.62
N GLU A 89 -6.51 17.77 -12.50
CA GLU A 89 -6.86 17.92 -13.91
C GLU A 89 -8.29 18.43 -14.13
N ARG A 90 -9.22 18.04 -13.25
CA ARG A 90 -10.61 18.47 -13.29
C ARG A 90 -10.81 19.87 -12.69
N GLY A 91 -9.73 20.55 -12.28
CA GLY A 91 -9.80 21.88 -11.66
C GLY A 91 -10.50 21.92 -10.29
N ARG A 92 -10.67 20.76 -9.64
CA ARG A 92 -11.32 20.65 -8.33
C ARG A 92 -10.40 21.05 -7.18
N ILE A 93 -9.10 20.93 -7.40
CA ILE A 93 -8.03 21.30 -6.47
C ILE A 93 -6.85 21.90 -7.24
N GLN A 94 -5.98 22.63 -6.53
CA GLN A 94 -4.68 23.09 -7.01
C GLN A 94 -3.58 22.50 -6.14
N ILE A 95 -2.59 21.83 -6.74
CA ILE A 95 -1.58 21.10 -5.96
C ILE A 95 -0.62 22.01 -5.18
N ASP A 96 -0.50 23.28 -5.58
CA ASP A 96 0.32 24.28 -4.90
C ASP A 96 -0.44 25.11 -3.86
N GLU A 97 -1.75 24.87 -3.70
CA GLU A 97 -2.53 25.49 -2.63
C GLU A 97 -2.32 24.79 -1.30
N PRO A 98 -2.39 25.55 -0.18
CA PRO A 98 -2.33 25.01 1.16
C PRO A 98 -3.43 23.97 1.43
N LEU A 99 -3.06 22.90 2.15
CA LEU A 99 -4.02 21.86 2.56
C LEU A 99 -5.22 22.43 3.34
N GLN A 100 -4.99 23.43 4.19
CA GLN A 100 -6.04 24.08 4.98
C GLN A 100 -7.16 24.72 4.13
N THR A 101 -6.90 25.05 2.86
CA THR A 101 -7.91 25.55 1.93
C THR A 101 -9.04 24.53 1.73
N TYR A 102 -8.69 23.26 1.71
CA TYR A 102 -9.60 22.15 1.47
C TYR A 102 -10.02 21.44 2.75
N LEU A 103 -9.11 21.36 3.72
CA LEU A 103 -9.30 20.74 5.03
C LEU A 103 -9.00 21.76 6.15
N PRO A 104 -9.94 22.69 6.47
CA PRO A 104 -9.72 23.73 7.48
C PRO A 104 -9.34 23.18 8.86
N ASP A 105 -9.87 22.01 9.22
CA ASP A 105 -9.57 21.32 10.48
C ASP A 105 -8.10 20.88 10.61
N PHE A 106 -7.32 20.96 9.53
CA PHE A 106 -5.88 20.76 9.57
C PHE A 106 -5.16 21.90 10.29
N ASN A 107 -5.68 23.13 10.25
CA ASN A 107 -5.04 24.28 10.88
C ASN A 107 -6.03 25.19 11.66
N PRO A 108 -6.74 24.66 12.68
CA PRO A 108 -7.75 25.40 13.42
C PRO A 108 -7.17 26.53 14.27
N ALA A 109 -5.87 26.46 14.62
CA ALA A 109 -5.17 27.44 15.44
C ALA A 109 -4.46 28.53 14.62
N ASN A 110 -4.56 28.50 13.28
CA ASN A 110 -3.83 29.40 12.38
C ASN A 110 -2.31 29.39 12.59
N ASP A 111 -1.75 28.21 12.83
CA ASP A 111 -0.30 27.99 12.90
C ASP A 111 0.34 28.34 11.54
N PRO A 112 1.30 29.26 11.47
CA PRO A 112 1.91 29.69 10.22
C PRO A 112 2.64 28.55 9.49
N ARG A 113 3.29 27.61 10.22
CA ARG A 113 3.96 26.46 9.61
C ARG A 113 2.96 25.52 8.92
N ARG A 114 1.80 25.30 9.56
CA ARG A 114 0.74 24.47 8.96
C ARG A 114 0.09 25.16 7.75
N ALA A 115 0.04 26.49 7.76
CA ALA A 115 -0.50 27.27 6.65
C ALA A 115 0.36 27.15 5.36
N GLU A 116 1.63 26.81 5.49
CA GLU A 116 2.56 26.63 4.34
C GLU A 116 2.48 25.24 3.70
N VAL A 117 1.88 24.24 4.38
CA VAL A 117 1.79 22.88 3.87
C VAL A 117 0.86 22.80 2.66
N THR A 118 1.41 22.54 1.48
CA THR A 118 0.66 22.41 0.23
C THR A 118 0.34 20.95 -0.11
N LEU A 119 -0.60 20.72 -1.04
CA LEU A 119 -0.90 19.37 -1.53
C LEU A 119 0.30 18.75 -2.25
N ARG A 120 1.11 19.54 -2.95
CA ARG A 120 2.37 19.08 -3.56
C ARG A 120 3.31 18.53 -2.50
N MET A 121 3.48 19.22 -1.38
CA MET A 121 4.35 18.77 -0.29
C MET A 121 3.87 17.46 0.34
N LEU A 122 2.56 17.23 0.41
CA LEU A 122 2.03 15.93 0.84
C LEU A 122 2.37 14.83 -0.16
N LEU A 123 2.14 15.06 -1.46
CA LEU A 123 2.43 14.10 -2.54
C LEU A 123 3.91 13.72 -2.63
N THR A 124 4.81 14.63 -2.26
CA THR A 124 6.26 14.48 -2.40
C THR A 124 6.99 14.20 -1.09
N HIS A 125 6.25 14.02 0.01
CA HIS A 125 6.82 13.81 1.34
C HIS A 125 7.77 14.93 1.81
N THR A 126 7.44 16.17 1.47
CA THR A 126 8.20 17.36 1.88
C THR A 126 7.41 18.31 2.79
N SER A 127 6.27 17.85 3.31
CA SER A 127 5.40 18.65 4.18
C SER A 127 5.97 18.95 5.56
N GLY A 128 6.98 18.20 5.99
CA GLY A 128 7.51 18.25 7.35
C GLY A 128 6.60 17.61 8.41
N ILE A 129 5.46 17.03 8.03
CA ILE A 129 4.56 16.31 8.95
C ILE A 129 5.22 15.03 9.43
N ALA A 130 4.98 14.64 10.69
CA ALA A 130 5.42 13.39 11.30
C ALA A 130 5.17 12.18 10.40
N GLY A 131 6.03 11.15 10.49
CA GLY A 131 5.98 9.97 9.61
C GLY A 131 4.71 9.16 9.77
N ASP A 132 4.39 8.77 11.02
CA ASP A 132 3.30 7.87 11.36
C ASP A 132 2.44 8.40 12.50
N LEU A 133 1.21 7.91 12.59
CA LEU A 133 0.37 8.12 13.75
C LEU A 133 0.90 7.29 14.92
N SER A 134 0.89 7.87 16.12
CA SER A 134 1.16 7.07 17.32
C SER A 134 0.15 5.94 17.46
N LEU A 135 0.67 4.74 17.62
CA LEU A 135 -0.11 3.54 17.92
C LEU A 135 -0.29 3.33 19.43
N ASP A 136 0.11 4.31 20.25
CA ASP A 136 -0.10 4.26 21.69
C ASP A 136 -1.59 4.21 22.01
N GLY A 137 -1.93 3.40 23.00
CA GLY A 137 -3.30 3.21 23.45
C GLY A 137 -4.14 2.27 22.56
N PRO A 138 -5.37 2.01 22.97
CA PRO A 138 -6.22 0.97 22.40
C PRO A 138 -7.06 1.42 21.19
N TRP A 139 -6.88 2.64 20.69
CA TRP A 139 -7.72 3.16 19.60
C TRP A 139 -7.67 2.25 18.38
N GLY A 140 -8.82 1.91 17.85
CA GLY A 140 -8.94 1.13 16.62
C GLY A 140 -8.56 -0.36 16.74
N LEU A 141 -8.21 -0.89 17.93
CA LEU A 141 -7.83 -2.30 18.12
C LEU A 141 -9.05 -3.23 18.23
N ASP A 142 -9.94 -2.95 19.18
CA ASP A 142 -11.15 -3.78 19.39
C ASP A 142 -12.14 -3.64 18.24
N ARG A 143 -12.19 -2.49 17.64
CA ARG A 143 -12.96 -2.14 16.46
C ARG A 143 -12.31 -0.97 15.77
N ALA A 144 -12.21 -1.04 14.44
CA ALA A 144 -11.67 0.06 13.65
C ALA A 144 -12.35 1.39 13.99
N ASP A 145 -11.56 2.44 14.15
CA ASP A 145 -11.99 3.80 14.45
C ASP A 145 -11.38 4.79 13.45
N ARG A 146 -12.03 4.88 12.29
CA ARG A 146 -11.61 5.79 11.22
C ARG A 146 -11.67 7.26 11.66
N ALA A 147 -12.70 7.63 12.44
CA ALA A 147 -12.90 9.01 12.84
C ALA A 147 -11.77 9.48 13.76
N ASP A 148 -11.34 8.66 14.73
CA ASP A 148 -10.20 8.98 15.58
C ASP A 148 -8.90 9.02 14.78
N GLY A 149 -8.69 8.10 13.84
CA GLY A 149 -7.53 8.13 12.95
C GLY A 149 -7.44 9.42 12.13
N ILE A 150 -8.55 9.88 11.54
CA ILE A 150 -8.61 11.16 10.81
C ILE A 150 -8.31 12.33 11.74
N ARG A 151 -8.91 12.37 12.92
CA ARG A 151 -8.65 13.41 13.92
C ARG A 151 -7.17 13.48 14.31
N ARG A 152 -6.54 12.32 14.50
CA ARG A 152 -5.10 12.22 14.78
C ARG A 152 -4.25 12.73 13.62
N ALA A 153 -4.58 12.35 12.39
CA ALA A 153 -3.88 12.80 11.20
C ALA A 153 -3.97 14.33 11.01
N LEU A 154 -5.17 14.90 11.18
CA LEU A 154 -5.39 16.34 11.14
C LEU A 154 -4.63 17.09 12.25
N ALA A 155 -4.41 16.48 13.42
CA ALA A 155 -3.68 17.05 14.54
C ALA A 155 -2.18 16.73 14.54
N ALA A 156 -1.67 15.97 13.57
CA ALA A 156 -0.28 15.53 13.52
C ALA A 156 0.69 16.72 13.49
N ARG A 157 1.84 16.55 14.14
CA ARG A 157 2.84 17.62 14.28
C ARG A 157 3.58 17.87 12.97
N VAL A 158 3.89 19.13 12.69
CA VAL A 158 4.86 19.52 11.68
C VAL A 158 6.23 19.58 12.35
N GLU A 159 7.07 18.60 12.10
CA GLU A 159 8.36 18.40 12.79
C GLU A 159 9.49 19.15 12.09
N PHE A 160 9.41 19.30 10.77
CA PHE A 160 10.38 20.00 9.94
C PHE A 160 9.73 21.18 9.22
N GLY A 161 10.53 22.10 8.69
CA GLY A 161 10.02 23.18 7.85
C GLY A 161 9.38 22.64 6.56
N PRO A 162 8.15 23.10 6.22
CA PRO A 162 7.52 22.67 4.98
C PRO A 162 8.37 23.00 3.76
N GLY A 163 8.61 22.01 2.91
CA GLY A 163 9.46 22.14 1.72
C GLY A 163 10.97 22.00 1.93
N GLU A 164 11.45 21.90 3.18
CA GLU A 164 12.90 21.90 3.47
C GLU A 164 13.56 20.56 3.19
N ILE A 165 12.91 19.45 3.58
CA ILE A 165 13.51 18.11 3.46
C ILE A 165 12.48 17.08 2.97
N PHE A 166 13.00 16.00 2.40
CA PHE A 166 12.21 14.78 2.22
C PHE A 166 12.10 14.05 3.58
N HIS A 167 10.86 13.83 4.02
CA HIS A 167 10.54 13.04 5.21
C HIS A 167 9.31 12.19 4.91
N TYR A 168 9.53 10.90 4.67
CA TYR A 168 8.44 9.98 4.35
C TYR A 168 7.37 10.00 5.44
N SER A 169 6.10 10.16 5.06
CA SER A 169 5.00 10.28 5.99
C SER A 169 3.74 9.58 5.46
N ASP A 170 3.27 8.58 6.18
CA ASP A 170 1.98 7.94 5.93
C ASP A 170 0.83 8.91 6.20
N ILE A 171 1.01 9.82 7.16
CA ILE A 171 0.02 10.83 7.50
C ILE A 171 -0.27 11.74 6.30
N ASN A 172 0.73 12.07 5.49
CA ASN A 172 0.52 12.83 4.25
C ASN A 172 -0.54 12.18 3.36
N PHE A 173 -0.43 10.89 3.16
CA PHE A 173 -1.33 10.15 2.29
C PHE A 173 -2.67 9.82 2.94
N ILE A 174 -2.72 9.67 4.26
CA ILE A 174 -3.99 9.62 5.01
C ILE A 174 -4.76 10.92 4.76
N LEU A 175 -4.11 12.09 4.89
CA LEU A 175 -4.73 13.40 4.63
C LEU A 175 -5.16 13.56 3.17
N LEU A 176 -4.39 13.06 2.19
CA LEU A 176 -4.78 13.06 0.79
C LEU A 176 -5.99 12.15 0.54
N GLY A 177 -6.12 11.02 1.22
CA GLY A 177 -7.31 10.19 1.20
C GLY A 177 -8.54 10.93 1.73
N VAL A 178 -8.40 11.63 2.87
CA VAL A 178 -9.46 12.48 3.44
C VAL A 178 -9.83 13.63 2.49
N LEU A 179 -8.85 14.22 1.82
CA LEU A 179 -9.06 15.23 0.79
C LEU A 179 -9.94 14.71 -0.36
N ILE A 180 -9.63 13.52 -0.90
CA ILE A 180 -10.42 12.89 -1.97
C ILE A 180 -11.88 12.76 -1.52
N GLU A 181 -12.12 12.22 -0.34
CA GLU A 181 -13.47 12.06 0.21
C GLU A 181 -14.19 13.40 0.41
N LYS A 182 -13.48 14.41 0.91
CA LYS A 182 -14.05 15.75 1.11
C LYS A 182 -14.48 16.41 -0.19
N ILE A 183 -13.67 16.28 -1.24
CA ILE A 183 -13.92 16.94 -2.54
C ILE A 183 -14.96 16.18 -3.36
N THR A 184 -14.99 14.86 -3.27
CA THR A 184 -15.86 14.03 -4.12
C THR A 184 -17.18 13.67 -3.46
N GLY A 185 -17.20 13.55 -2.13
CA GLY A 185 -18.34 13.00 -1.37
C GLY A 185 -18.37 11.46 -1.37
N ASP A 186 -17.40 10.82 -2.01
CA ASP A 186 -17.29 9.35 -2.08
C ASP A 186 -16.19 8.84 -1.16
N PRO A 187 -16.36 7.67 -0.50
CA PRO A 187 -15.26 6.99 0.18
C PRO A 187 -14.09 6.74 -0.79
N VAL A 188 -12.84 6.85 -0.27
CA VAL A 188 -11.63 6.74 -1.11
C VAL A 188 -11.60 5.43 -1.91
N GLU A 189 -12.00 4.31 -1.31
CA GLU A 189 -12.02 3.01 -1.95
C GLU A 189 -13.01 2.94 -3.12
N ARG A 190 -14.14 3.63 -3.03
CA ARG A 190 -15.12 3.70 -4.12
C ARG A 190 -14.64 4.60 -5.23
N TYR A 191 -14.17 5.81 -4.88
CA TYR A 191 -13.65 6.75 -5.88
C TYR A 191 -12.53 6.13 -6.71
N VAL A 192 -11.55 5.51 -6.06
CA VAL A 192 -10.38 4.90 -6.73
C VAL A 192 -10.80 3.70 -7.58
N ARG A 193 -11.68 2.83 -7.07
CA ARG A 193 -12.22 1.72 -7.86
C ARG A 193 -12.84 2.23 -9.17
N ASP A 194 -13.74 3.21 -9.07
CA ASP A 194 -14.56 3.65 -10.21
C ASP A 194 -13.79 4.55 -11.18
N ASN A 195 -12.80 5.31 -10.72
CA ASN A 195 -12.07 6.28 -11.52
C ASN A 195 -10.64 5.87 -11.89
N VAL A 196 -10.06 4.87 -11.24
CA VAL A 196 -8.69 4.40 -11.51
C VAL A 196 -8.67 2.95 -11.94
N PHE A 197 -9.11 2.01 -11.07
CA PHE A 197 -8.92 0.59 -11.31
C PHE A 197 -9.85 0.04 -12.41
N THR A 198 -11.14 0.37 -12.37
CA THR A 198 -12.11 -0.09 -13.38
C THR A 198 -11.77 0.40 -14.79
N PRO A 199 -11.43 1.68 -15.03
CA PRO A 199 -11.02 2.16 -16.36
C PRO A 199 -9.75 1.50 -16.90
N LEU A 200 -8.86 1.03 -16.01
CA LEU A 200 -7.66 0.29 -16.35
C LEU A 200 -7.91 -1.22 -16.57
N GLY A 201 -9.10 -1.73 -16.26
CA GLY A 201 -9.42 -3.15 -16.33
C GLY A 201 -8.81 -4.00 -15.20
N MET A 202 -8.38 -3.37 -14.10
CA MET A 202 -7.75 -4.01 -12.94
C MET A 202 -8.80 -4.71 -12.07
N ALA A 203 -9.31 -5.83 -12.54
CA ALA A 203 -10.48 -6.51 -11.97
C ALA A 203 -10.26 -7.12 -10.57
N ASP A 204 -9.02 -7.50 -10.27
CA ASP A 204 -8.62 -8.09 -8.98
C ASP A 204 -8.08 -7.05 -7.99
N THR A 205 -8.06 -5.76 -8.37
CA THR A 205 -7.49 -4.67 -7.55
C THR A 205 -8.57 -3.93 -6.79
N ARG A 206 -8.45 -3.89 -5.47
CA ARG A 206 -9.43 -3.24 -4.58
C ARG A 206 -8.92 -3.06 -3.17
N TYR A 207 -9.59 -2.21 -2.42
CA TYR A 207 -9.54 -2.25 -0.96
C TYR A 207 -10.39 -3.40 -0.43
N LEU A 208 -10.01 -3.94 0.74
CA LEU A 208 -10.73 -5.02 1.42
C LEU A 208 -11.08 -4.62 2.86
N PRO A 209 -11.92 -3.58 3.08
CA PRO A 209 -12.31 -3.20 4.44
C PRO A 209 -13.03 -4.36 5.13
N PRO A 210 -12.62 -4.78 6.34
CA PRO A 210 -13.26 -5.88 7.06
C PRO A 210 -14.75 -5.68 7.28
N ALA A 211 -15.19 -4.44 7.50
CA ALA A 211 -16.59 -4.11 7.74
C ALA A 211 -17.51 -4.35 6.52
N THR A 212 -16.95 -4.47 5.31
CA THR A 212 -17.71 -4.74 4.08
C THR A 212 -17.46 -6.13 3.52
N ALA A 213 -16.84 -7.02 4.29
CA ALA A 213 -16.68 -8.40 3.92
C ALA A 213 -18.03 -9.13 3.89
N CYS A 214 -18.24 -9.98 2.89
CA CYS A 214 -19.45 -10.77 2.70
C CYS A 214 -19.07 -12.24 2.50
N GLY A 215 -19.66 -13.12 3.30
CA GLY A 215 -19.35 -14.55 3.32
C GLY A 215 -18.96 -15.04 4.71
N PRO A 216 -18.53 -16.31 4.84
CA PRO A 216 -18.19 -16.90 6.14
C PRO A 216 -16.94 -16.23 6.75
N HIS A 217 -17.13 -15.41 7.78
CA HIS A 217 -16.07 -14.77 8.54
C HIS A 217 -16.60 -14.23 9.87
N GLN A 218 -15.69 -13.90 10.76
CA GLN A 218 -15.93 -13.07 11.93
C GLN A 218 -14.94 -11.93 11.98
N LEU A 219 -15.25 -10.86 12.70
CA LEU A 219 -14.28 -9.83 13.04
C LEU A 219 -13.64 -10.16 14.38
N ARG A 220 -12.32 -10.10 14.42
CA ARG A 220 -11.54 -10.20 15.65
C ARG A 220 -10.76 -8.91 15.77
N GLY A 221 -11.28 -8.01 16.61
CA GLY A 221 -10.81 -6.62 16.63
C GLY A 221 -11.08 -5.93 15.28
N ASN A 222 -10.02 -5.41 14.68
CA ASN A 222 -10.06 -4.72 13.39
C ASN A 222 -9.68 -5.61 12.18
N ALA A 223 -9.58 -6.93 12.38
CA ALA A 223 -9.15 -7.88 11.37
C ALA A 223 -10.22 -8.95 11.08
N ILE A 224 -10.15 -9.52 9.87
CA ILE A 224 -10.92 -10.68 9.49
C ILE A 224 -10.30 -11.93 10.11
N ALA A 225 -11.13 -12.76 10.67
CA ALA A 225 -10.79 -14.09 11.16
C ALA A 225 -11.70 -15.15 10.55
N PRO A 226 -11.21 -16.39 10.37
CA PRO A 226 -12.05 -17.50 9.94
C PRO A 226 -13.19 -17.75 10.94
N ASP A 227 -14.36 -18.08 10.41
CA ASP A 227 -15.46 -18.61 11.20
C ASP A 227 -16.08 -19.82 10.49
N PRO A 228 -15.66 -21.04 10.89
CA PRO A 228 -16.18 -22.26 10.27
C PRO A 228 -17.67 -22.50 10.54
N ASN A 229 -18.27 -21.76 11.48
CA ASN A 229 -19.68 -21.87 11.84
C ASN A 229 -20.53 -20.75 11.21
N ALA A 230 -19.92 -19.78 10.53
CA ALA A 230 -20.68 -18.73 9.86
C ALA A 230 -21.53 -19.31 8.73
N ALA A 231 -22.75 -18.83 8.64
CA ALA A 231 -23.65 -19.22 7.56
C ALA A 231 -23.07 -18.83 6.20
N THR A 232 -23.21 -19.71 5.21
CA THR A 232 -22.95 -19.35 3.83
C THR A 232 -23.94 -18.26 3.43
N VAL A 233 -23.41 -17.15 2.96
CA VAL A 233 -24.23 -16.05 2.44
C VAL A 233 -24.47 -16.34 0.96
N GLY A 234 -25.66 -16.02 0.48
CA GLY A 234 -25.98 -16.08 -0.94
C GLY A 234 -25.18 -15.02 -1.74
N GLU A 235 -25.86 -14.33 -2.64
CA GLU A 235 -25.22 -13.26 -3.40
C GLU A 235 -24.79 -12.08 -2.50
N CYS A 236 -23.56 -11.62 -2.66
CA CYS A 236 -23.02 -10.51 -1.88
C CYS A 236 -23.64 -9.18 -2.33
N PRO A 237 -24.10 -8.32 -1.38
CA PRO A 237 -24.64 -7.01 -1.70
C PRO A 237 -23.67 -6.12 -2.45
N ALA A 238 -24.19 -5.20 -3.25
CA ALA A 238 -23.37 -4.19 -3.91
C ALA A 238 -22.57 -3.36 -2.89
N GLY A 239 -21.29 -3.11 -3.18
CA GLY A 239 -20.39 -2.39 -2.28
C GLY A 239 -19.70 -3.25 -1.22
N THR A 240 -19.97 -4.56 -1.21
CA THR A 240 -19.24 -5.53 -0.39
C THR A 240 -18.21 -6.31 -1.22
N TRP A 241 -17.34 -7.08 -0.56
CA TRP A 241 -16.41 -7.99 -1.22
C TRP A 241 -16.59 -9.41 -0.67
N SER A 242 -16.49 -10.40 -1.55
CA SER A 242 -16.68 -11.81 -1.16
C SER A 242 -15.46 -12.35 -0.44
N THR A 243 -15.67 -13.00 0.72
CA THR A 243 -14.60 -13.71 1.45
C THR A 243 -14.08 -14.94 0.72
N GLU A 244 -14.69 -15.37 -0.39
CA GLU A 244 -14.12 -16.36 -1.30
C GLU A 244 -12.74 -15.93 -1.85
N LEU A 245 -12.51 -14.61 -1.98
CA LEU A 245 -11.21 -14.07 -2.37
C LEU A 245 -10.08 -14.49 -1.41
N LEU A 246 -10.37 -14.78 -0.14
CA LEU A 246 -9.37 -15.23 0.83
C LEU A 246 -8.61 -16.47 0.34
N ALA A 247 -9.23 -17.30 -0.47
CA ALA A 247 -8.57 -18.47 -1.06
C ALA A 247 -7.41 -18.10 -2.01
N ARG A 248 -7.45 -16.90 -2.60
CA ARG A 248 -6.41 -16.38 -3.52
C ARG A 248 -5.43 -15.42 -2.83
N ILE A 249 -5.76 -14.91 -1.64
CA ILE A 249 -4.92 -13.92 -0.95
C ILE A 249 -3.76 -14.62 -0.24
N ALA A 250 -2.55 -14.13 -0.47
CA ALA A 250 -1.39 -14.49 0.31
C ALA A 250 -1.47 -13.81 1.70
N PRO A 251 -1.32 -14.55 2.81
CA PRO A 251 -1.14 -13.93 4.11
C PRO A 251 0.11 -13.05 4.11
N THR A 252 0.01 -11.83 4.64
CA THR A 252 1.12 -10.87 4.62
C THR A 252 2.09 -11.12 5.77
N ALA A 253 1.56 -11.24 7.00
CA ALA A 253 2.36 -11.41 8.23
C ALA A 253 1.47 -11.94 9.36
N ARG A 254 2.07 -12.20 10.52
CA ARG A 254 1.34 -12.30 11.78
C ARG A 254 1.08 -10.90 12.33
N ASP A 255 -0.06 -10.71 12.96
CA ASP A 255 -0.36 -9.43 13.60
C ASP A 255 0.51 -9.26 14.85
N GLU A 256 1.36 -8.26 14.84
CA GLU A 256 2.21 -7.88 15.96
C GLU A 256 1.92 -6.46 16.46
N ASP A 257 0.79 -5.88 16.06
CA ASP A 257 0.35 -4.60 16.60
C ASP A 257 0.08 -4.74 18.11
N SER A 258 0.59 -3.83 18.89
CA SER A 258 0.58 -3.88 20.37
C SER A 258 1.49 -4.94 20.98
N ARG A 259 2.67 -5.16 20.39
CA ARG A 259 3.69 -6.11 20.89
C ARG A 259 4.02 -5.90 22.36
N ASP A 260 4.02 -4.65 22.83
CA ASP A 260 4.32 -4.32 24.23
C ASP A 260 3.19 -4.71 25.22
N ASP A 261 1.96 -4.89 24.71
CA ASP A 261 0.81 -5.35 25.46
C ASP A 261 -0.13 -6.16 24.56
N PRO A 262 0.23 -7.41 24.24
CA PRO A 262 -0.52 -8.27 23.33
C PRO A 262 -1.99 -8.49 23.71
N GLY A 263 -2.31 -8.41 25.00
CA GLY A 263 -3.68 -8.57 25.51
C GLY A 263 -4.66 -7.48 25.05
N ARG A 264 -4.16 -6.37 24.55
CA ARG A 264 -4.99 -5.29 23.99
C ARG A 264 -5.46 -5.55 22.57
N ASN A 265 -4.76 -6.40 21.82
CA ASN A 265 -5.09 -6.67 20.43
C ASN A 265 -5.77 -8.04 20.31
N PRO A 266 -7.09 -8.10 20.06
CA PRO A 266 -7.81 -9.37 19.96
C PRO A 266 -7.31 -10.27 18.82
N HIS A 267 -6.58 -9.72 17.83
CA HIS A 267 -6.00 -10.45 16.71
C HIS A 267 -4.50 -10.72 16.84
N TYR A 268 -3.88 -10.35 17.96
CA TYR A 268 -2.44 -10.51 18.14
C TYR A 268 -1.93 -11.93 17.88
N GLY A 269 -0.86 -12.06 17.10
CA GLY A 269 -0.23 -13.32 16.75
C GLY A 269 -0.95 -14.15 15.68
N TYR A 270 -2.17 -13.75 15.26
CA TYR A 270 -2.89 -14.41 14.18
C TYR A 270 -2.39 -13.96 12.80
N LEU A 271 -2.57 -14.82 11.82
CA LEU A 271 -2.13 -14.56 10.45
C LEU A 271 -3.07 -13.55 9.78
N LEU A 272 -2.50 -12.47 9.24
CA LEU A 272 -3.22 -11.46 8.47
C LEU A 272 -3.43 -11.95 7.04
N ARG A 273 -4.68 -12.28 6.71
CA ARG A 273 -5.11 -12.71 5.37
C ARG A 273 -6.38 -11.98 4.97
N GLY A 274 -6.32 -11.17 3.92
CA GLY A 274 -7.45 -10.31 3.52
C GLY A 274 -7.69 -9.11 4.45
N THR A 275 -6.74 -8.84 5.33
CA THR A 275 -6.70 -7.68 6.20
C THR A 275 -5.39 -6.95 5.96
N VAL A 276 -5.45 -5.63 5.79
CA VAL A 276 -4.26 -4.80 5.55
C VAL A 276 -3.24 -4.95 6.68
N HIS A 277 -1.97 -5.13 6.30
CA HIS A 277 -0.87 -5.29 7.27
C HIS A 277 -0.57 -3.98 8.01
N ASP A 278 -0.59 -2.83 7.32
CA ASP A 278 -0.32 -1.54 7.95
C ASP A 278 -1.24 -1.32 9.16
N PRO A 279 -0.68 -1.16 10.38
CA PRO A 279 -1.49 -1.09 11.59
C PRO A 279 -2.32 0.19 11.67
N THR A 280 -1.84 1.31 11.17
CA THR A 280 -2.61 2.56 11.14
C THR A 280 -3.81 2.43 10.19
N ALA A 281 -3.59 1.93 8.97
CA ALA A 281 -4.67 1.69 8.02
C ALA A 281 -5.67 0.66 8.56
N ARG A 282 -5.20 -0.40 9.22
CA ARG A 282 -6.07 -1.42 9.84
C ARG A 282 -6.91 -0.83 10.96
N ARG A 283 -6.32 -0.06 11.87
CA ARG A 283 -7.04 0.67 12.94
C ARG A 283 -8.05 1.67 12.39
N MET A 284 -7.83 2.19 11.18
CA MET A 284 -8.75 3.06 10.46
C MET A 284 -9.76 2.30 9.57
N GLY A 285 -9.82 0.99 9.62
CA GLY A 285 -10.83 0.19 8.88
C GLY A 285 -10.37 -0.35 7.54
N GLY A 286 -9.08 -0.31 7.22
CA GLY A 286 -8.48 -1.02 6.08
C GLY A 286 -8.50 -0.27 4.75
N ALA A 287 -9.11 0.92 4.67
CA ALA A 287 -9.12 1.74 3.47
C ALA A 287 -8.64 3.15 3.79
N THR A 288 -7.38 3.44 3.52
CA THR A 288 -6.78 4.77 3.71
C THR A 288 -6.04 5.20 2.44
N GLY A 289 -5.69 6.47 2.35
CA GLY A 289 -4.85 6.95 1.25
C GLY A 289 -3.40 6.43 1.33
N SER A 290 -2.95 5.95 2.49
CA SER A 290 -1.57 5.48 2.70
C SER A 290 -1.35 4.01 2.38
N ALA A 291 -2.36 3.15 2.65
CA ALA A 291 -2.30 1.69 2.49
C ALA A 291 -3.71 1.08 2.40
N GLY A 292 -3.80 -0.19 1.99
CA GLY A 292 -5.03 -0.97 2.01
C GLY A 292 -5.47 -1.54 0.66
N VAL A 293 -4.78 -1.22 -0.44
CA VAL A 293 -5.05 -1.83 -1.74
C VAL A 293 -4.44 -3.23 -1.82
N PHE A 294 -5.25 -4.17 -2.28
CA PHE A 294 -4.85 -5.53 -2.63
C PHE A 294 -4.90 -5.70 -4.15
N SER A 295 -3.96 -6.45 -4.73
CA SER A 295 -3.89 -6.66 -6.17
C SER A 295 -3.09 -7.90 -6.56
N THR A 296 -3.12 -8.22 -7.84
CA THR A 296 -2.29 -9.24 -8.48
C THR A 296 -1.14 -8.60 -9.26
N VAL A 297 -0.10 -9.37 -9.56
CA VAL A 297 0.99 -8.92 -10.43
C VAL A 297 0.48 -8.54 -11.84
N HIS A 298 -0.59 -9.21 -12.30
CA HIS A 298 -1.20 -8.91 -13.59
C HIS A 298 -1.78 -7.50 -13.64
N ASP A 299 -2.61 -7.15 -12.65
CA ASP A 299 -3.28 -5.85 -12.60
C ASP A 299 -2.28 -4.71 -12.40
N VAL A 300 -1.27 -4.90 -11.53
CA VAL A 300 -0.17 -3.92 -11.40
C VAL A 300 0.58 -3.75 -12.73
N GLY A 301 0.77 -4.84 -13.47
CA GLY A 301 1.35 -4.81 -14.81
C GLY A 301 0.50 -4.01 -15.82
N MET A 302 -0.83 -4.10 -15.73
CA MET A 302 -1.76 -3.30 -16.56
C MET A 302 -1.63 -1.81 -16.25
N PHE A 303 -1.57 -1.45 -14.96
CA PHE A 303 -1.31 -0.06 -14.53
C PHE A 303 0.00 0.46 -15.12
N ALA A 304 1.09 -0.30 -14.92
CA ALA A 304 2.42 0.08 -15.39
C ALA A 304 2.47 0.23 -16.92
N GLN A 305 1.87 -0.70 -17.66
CA GLN A 305 1.83 -0.63 -19.13
C GLN A 305 1.03 0.58 -19.62
N ALA A 306 -0.15 0.83 -19.03
CA ALA A 306 -0.97 1.98 -19.42
C ALA A 306 -0.27 3.31 -19.14
N LEU A 307 0.48 3.41 -18.01
CA LEU A 307 1.32 4.55 -17.66
C LEU A 307 2.42 4.77 -18.69
N LEU A 308 3.18 3.72 -19.02
CA LEU A 308 4.25 3.79 -20.03
C LEU A 308 3.72 4.18 -21.42
N ASP A 309 2.56 3.66 -21.81
CA ASP A 309 1.93 4.00 -23.08
C ASP A 309 1.52 5.46 -23.13
N ARG A 310 0.95 5.99 -22.05
CA ARG A 310 0.57 7.41 -21.93
C ARG A 310 1.80 8.32 -22.03
N LEU A 311 2.88 8.02 -21.32
CA LEU A 311 4.14 8.78 -21.38
C LEU A 311 4.76 8.74 -22.78
N ALA A 312 4.71 7.59 -23.44
CA ALA A 312 5.23 7.44 -24.80
C ALA A 312 4.32 8.01 -25.90
N GLY A 313 3.16 8.59 -25.55
CA GLY A 313 2.21 9.11 -26.51
C GLY A 313 1.47 8.03 -27.31
N ARG A 314 1.48 6.79 -26.86
CA ARG A 314 0.69 5.69 -27.44
C ARG A 314 -0.76 5.70 -26.93
N PRO A 315 -1.70 5.06 -27.62
CA PRO A 315 -3.05 4.88 -27.08
C PRO A 315 -3.02 4.23 -25.70
N SER A 316 -3.69 4.86 -24.71
CA SER A 316 -3.68 4.39 -23.34
C SER A 316 -4.98 4.74 -22.62
N THR A 317 -5.44 3.84 -21.79
CA THR A 317 -6.55 4.03 -20.83
C THR A 317 -6.11 4.65 -19.51
N PHE A 318 -4.82 5.01 -19.35
CA PHE A 318 -4.32 5.63 -18.11
C PHE A 318 -5.13 6.89 -17.81
N PRO A 319 -5.65 7.05 -16.56
CA PRO A 319 -6.69 8.04 -16.27
C PRO A 319 -6.15 9.46 -16.04
N LEU A 320 -4.91 9.74 -16.43
CA LEU A 320 -4.30 11.07 -16.41
C LEU A 320 -3.83 11.46 -17.82
N THR A 321 -3.81 12.77 -18.10
CA THR A 321 -3.17 13.29 -19.31
C THR A 321 -1.66 13.11 -19.25
N ARG A 322 -1.01 13.16 -20.42
CA ARG A 322 0.45 13.05 -20.47
C ARG A 322 1.14 14.16 -19.66
N SER A 323 0.64 15.40 -19.76
CA SER A 323 1.23 16.54 -19.05
C SER A 323 1.19 16.38 -17.53
N THR A 324 0.07 15.90 -16.98
CA THR A 324 -0.06 15.63 -15.54
C THR A 324 0.83 14.45 -15.12
N LEU A 325 0.92 13.43 -15.97
CA LEU A 325 1.78 12.30 -15.69
C LEU A 325 3.28 12.69 -15.73
N GLU A 326 3.66 13.59 -16.61
CA GLU A 326 5.01 14.19 -16.61
C GLU A 326 5.29 14.94 -15.29
N VAL A 327 4.34 15.67 -14.72
CA VAL A 327 4.46 16.26 -13.38
C VAL A 327 4.65 15.19 -12.31
N MET A 328 3.86 14.10 -12.37
CA MET A 328 3.94 12.97 -11.42
C MET A 328 5.31 12.26 -11.45
N THR A 329 5.92 12.15 -12.62
CA THR A 329 7.15 11.37 -12.84
C THR A 329 8.43 12.20 -12.89
N THR A 330 8.33 13.52 -12.75
CA THR A 330 9.49 14.42 -12.66
C THR A 330 9.90 14.57 -11.18
N PRO A 331 11.21 14.57 -10.87
CA PRO A 331 11.70 14.82 -9.51
C PRO A 331 11.14 16.13 -8.95
N GLN A 332 10.48 16.07 -7.81
CA GLN A 332 9.82 17.20 -7.14
C GLN A 332 10.45 17.54 -5.79
N GLN A 333 11.39 16.74 -5.32
CA GLN A 333 11.96 16.88 -3.99
C GLN A 333 13.08 17.90 -3.97
N PRO A 334 13.22 18.69 -2.89
CA PRO A 334 14.34 19.60 -2.75
C PRO A 334 15.66 18.82 -2.62
N GLY A 335 16.70 19.32 -3.26
CA GLY A 335 18.06 18.88 -3.01
C GLY A 335 18.45 17.50 -3.57
N HIS A 336 17.74 16.95 -4.55
CA HIS A 336 18.18 15.73 -5.26
C HIS A 336 19.35 16.05 -6.20
N THR A 337 20.53 16.32 -5.62
CA THR A 337 21.76 16.32 -6.38
C THR A 337 22.35 14.91 -6.41
N ALA A 338 23.14 14.58 -7.43
CA ALA A 338 23.88 13.32 -7.50
C ALA A 338 24.73 13.10 -6.23
N GLU A 339 25.27 14.16 -5.65
CA GLU A 339 26.06 14.14 -4.42
C GLU A 339 25.25 13.71 -3.19
N GLN A 340 24.01 14.17 -3.06
CA GLN A 340 23.13 13.77 -1.93
C GLN A 340 22.71 12.32 -2.04
N LEU A 341 22.43 11.85 -3.25
CA LEU A 341 22.11 10.45 -3.51
C LEU A 341 23.32 9.56 -3.18
N ASP A 342 24.52 9.98 -3.58
CA ASP A 342 25.75 9.25 -3.30
C ASP A 342 26.08 9.23 -1.80
N ALA A 343 25.84 10.33 -1.09
CA ALA A 343 25.97 10.42 0.35
C ALA A 343 24.96 9.50 1.09
N ALA A 344 23.70 9.46 0.65
CA ALA A 344 22.67 8.59 1.21
C ALA A 344 23.01 7.11 0.98
N ASN A 345 23.45 6.75 -0.22
CA ASN A 345 23.90 5.40 -0.54
C ASN A 345 25.14 4.99 0.27
N THR A 346 26.08 5.91 0.47
CA THR A 346 27.27 5.66 1.30
C THR A 346 26.87 5.41 2.76
N ALA A 347 25.98 6.22 3.31
CA ALA A 347 25.46 6.04 4.67
C ALA A 347 24.72 4.70 4.82
N ALA A 348 23.88 4.32 3.85
CA ALA A 348 23.17 3.04 3.85
C ALA A 348 24.14 1.85 3.80
N ARG A 349 25.16 1.90 2.94
CA ARG A 349 26.21 0.87 2.88
C ARG A 349 26.99 0.78 4.19
N GLY A 350 27.29 1.90 4.83
CA GLY A 350 27.94 1.95 6.14
C GLY A 350 27.08 1.30 7.24
N ALA A 351 25.79 1.59 7.26
CA ALA A 351 24.87 0.98 8.21
C ALA A 351 24.77 -0.55 8.00
N ILE A 352 24.66 -1.02 6.76
CA ILE A 352 24.66 -2.45 6.40
C ILE A 352 25.97 -3.11 6.86
N ALA A 353 27.12 -2.50 6.58
CA ALA A 353 28.42 -3.05 6.97
C ALA A 353 28.63 -3.10 8.50
N SER A 354 27.99 -2.22 9.26
CA SER A 354 28.05 -2.18 10.72
C SER A 354 27.12 -3.19 11.41
N ALA A 355 26.28 -3.90 10.67
CA ALA A 355 25.36 -4.94 11.18
C ALA A 355 25.82 -6.38 10.81
N PRO A 356 27.02 -6.82 11.21
CA PRO A 356 27.65 -8.04 10.70
C PRO A 356 26.93 -9.35 11.07
N ASN A 357 26.07 -9.30 12.09
CA ASN A 357 25.34 -10.48 12.60
C ASN A 357 23.88 -10.53 12.15
N THR A 358 23.49 -9.67 11.22
CA THR A 358 22.11 -9.70 10.71
C THR A 358 21.88 -10.91 9.82
N THR A 359 20.79 -11.61 10.05
CA THR A 359 20.26 -12.65 9.15
C THR A 359 19.30 -12.04 8.12
N ASP A 360 18.99 -10.75 8.24
CA ASP A 360 18.14 -10.05 7.27
C ASP A 360 18.91 -9.88 5.96
N PRO A 361 18.44 -10.50 4.87
CA PRO A 361 19.10 -10.41 3.57
C PRO A 361 19.14 -9.00 2.99
N LEU A 362 18.19 -8.13 3.38
CA LEU A 362 18.16 -6.73 2.96
C LEU A 362 19.27 -5.90 3.63
N LEU A 363 19.77 -6.36 4.76
CA LEU A 363 20.87 -5.76 5.50
C LEU A 363 22.22 -6.48 5.28
N ALA A 364 22.25 -7.45 4.37
CA ALA A 364 23.49 -8.15 4.04
C ALA A 364 24.50 -7.19 3.37
N PRO A 365 25.81 -7.29 3.67
CA PRO A 365 26.84 -6.37 3.17
C PRO A 365 26.91 -6.23 1.65
N ASN A 366 26.46 -7.25 0.92
CA ASN A 366 26.47 -7.28 -0.55
C ASN A 366 25.14 -6.82 -1.18
N TYR A 367 24.18 -6.38 -0.38
CA TYR A 367 22.94 -5.86 -0.93
C TYR A 367 23.17 -4.45 -1.48
N PRO A 368 22.85 -4.17 -2.75
CA PRO A 368 23.04 -2.84 -3.29
C PRO A 368 22.11 -1.86 -2.58
N ALA A 369 22.64 -0.70 -2.20
CA ALA A 369 21.82 0.38 -1.69
C ALA A 369 20.80 0.78 -2.75
N ILE A 370 19.54 0.91 -2.34
CA ILE A 370 18.47 1.35 -3.23
C ILE A 370 18.51 2.88 -3.24
N ALA A 371 18.65 3.45 -4.42
CA ALA A 371 18.64 4.89 -4.65
C ALA A 371 17.21 5.41 -4.80
#